data_e144ae5f04b92d1d83e7d21e44c6729f
#
_entry.id   e144ae5f04b92d1d83e7d21e44c6729f
#
_cell.length_a   1.000
_cell.length_b   1.000
_cell.length_c   1.000
_cell.angle_alpha   90.00
_cell.angle_beta   90.00
_cell.angle_gamma   90.00
#
_symmetry.space_group_name_H-M   'P 1'
#
loop_
_entity.id
_entity.type
_entity.pdbx_description
1 polymer ?
#
loop_
_entity_poly.entity_id
_entity_poly.type
_entity_poly.pdbx_seq_one_letter_code
_entity_poly.pdbx_strand_id
1 'polypeptide(L)'
;MNKIRAICFDLDDTLWDMRPVIPRAEQLLYEWFAANYPRVVAAYTPDDMRALRFAANEQWPELRHNLTELRIRMLGQIAATTGYDKSMVTGAFEVFIQARNDVTVYADVVPVLTTLASTYQLFALSNGNADLKKIGIAEYFSGMFSASDMGVAKPDGKFFVAAAAHCDFSLDQMLHVGDHPENDIVAAQKMGMSAVWVNRADVHWPKTDCLPDYEVTDLHGLVGLMQS
;
A
#
# COMPACT_ATOMS: atom_id res chain seq x y z
N MET A 1 5.59 10.75 24.31
CA MET A 1 6.15 10.63 22.96
C MET A 1 7.42 11.50 22.68
N ASN A 2 8.13 11.93 23.68
CA ASN A 2 9.28 12.88 23.57
C ASN A 2 10.47 12.45 22.66
N LYS A 3 10.51 11.18 22.19
CA LYS A 3 11.59 10.70 21.33
C LYS A 3 11.23 10.67 19.83
N ILE A 4 9.96 10.73 19.48
CA ILE A 4 9.52 10.56 18.09
C ILE A 4 9.96 11.78 17.27
N ARG A 5 10.63 11.53 16.15
CA ARG A 5 11.14 12.50 15.20
C ARG A 5 10.56 12.29 13.79
N ALA A 6 10.17 11.04 13.48
CA ALA A 6 9.61 10.66 12.20
C ALA A 6 8.31 9.87 12.40
N ILE A 7 7.33 10.09 11.53
CA ILE A 7 6.08 9.34 11.48
C ILE A 7 6.01 8.63 10.13
N CYS A 8 5.83 7.33 10.19
CA CYS A 8 5.77 6.46 9.02
C CYS A 8 4.33 5.99 8.83
N PHE A 9 3.73 6.32 7.71
CA PHE A 9 2.37 5.91 7.38
C PHE A 9 2.35 4.72 6.43
N ASP A 10 1.56 3.72 6.73
CA ASP A 10 1.00 2.89 5.68
C ASP A 10 0.04 3.72 4.82
N LEU A 11 -0.31 3.24 3.64
CA LEU A 11 -1.07 3.99 2.66
C LEU A 11 -2.47 3.41 2.43
N ASP A 12 -2.54 2.21 1.85
CA ASP A 12 -3.78 1.54 1.46
C ASP A 12 -4.60 1.17 2.70
N ASP A 13 -5.90 1.50 2.73
CA ASP A 13 -6.82 1.36 3.86
C ASP A 13 -6.47 2.22 5.10
N THR A 14 -5.29 2.84 5.17
CA THR A 14 -4.89 3.81 6.17
C THR A 14 -5.24 5.25 5.76
N LEU A 15 -4.84 5.67 4.55
CA LEU A 15 -5.07 7.04 4.03
C LEU A 15 -6.25 7.14 3.05
N TRP A 16 -6.68 6.02 2.46
CA TRP A 16 -7.85 5.90 1.57
C TRP A 16 -8.40 4.47 1.59
N ASP A 17 -9.66 4.30 1.17
CA ASP A 17 -10.32 3.00 1.10
C ASP A 17 -9.95 2.25 -0.18
N MET A 18 -9.31 1.08 -0.07
CA MET A 18 -8.96 0.25 -1.21
C MET A 18 -10.08 -0.66 -1.71
N ARG A 19 -11.13 -0.87 -0.94
CA ARG A 19 -12.23 -1.78 -1.30
C ARG A 19 -12.88 -1.46 -2.65
N PRO A 20 -13.16 -0.19 -3.02
CA PRO A 20 -13.69 0.15 -4.33
C PRO A 20 -12.61 0.24 -5.41
N VAL A 21 -11.34 0.48 -5.06
CA VAL A 21 -10.27 0.86 -6.00
C VAL A 21 -9.88 -0.31 -6.89
N ILE A 22 -9.51 -1.46 -6.31
CA ILE A 22 -9.06 -2.61 -7.09
C ILE A 22 -10.17 -3.18 -7.99
N PRO A 23 -11.41 -3.40 -7.52
CA PRO A 23 -12.49 -3.83 -8.40
C PRO A 23 -12.74 -2.87 -9.58
N ARG A 24 -12.73 -1.56 -9.34
CA ARG A 24 -12.87 -0.55 -10.39
C ARG A 24 -11.71 -0.61 -11.39
N ALA A 25 -10.48 -0.73 -10.92
CA ALA A 25 -9.31 -0.81 -11.79
C ALA A 25 -9.32 -2.09 -12.65
N GLU A 26 -9.78 -3.21 -12.11
CA GLU A 26 -9.94 -4.47 -12.84
C GLU A 26 -11.07 -4.37 -13.88
N GLN A 27 -12.17 -3.71 -13.55
CA GLN A 27 -13.27 -3.47 -14.48
C GLN A 27 -12.83 -2.60 -15.67
N LEU A 28 -12.15 -1.48 -15.41
CA LEU A 28 -11.62 -0.59 -16.46
C LEU A 28 -10.61 -1.30 -17.35
N LEU A 29 -9.76 -2.13 -16.77
CA LEU A 29 -8.83 -2.97 -17.53
C LEU A 29 -9.56 -3.95 -18.43
N TYR A 30 -10.63 -4.60 -17.94
CA TYR A 30 -11.43 -5.55 -18.71
C TYR A 30 -12.16 -4.85 -19.88
N GLU A 31 -12.73 -3.69 -19.65
CA GLU A 31 -13.37 -2.87 -20.67
C GLU A 31 -12.37 -2.42 -21.74
N TRP A 32 -11.15 -2.06 -21.33
CA TRP A 32 -10.09 -1.72 -22.26
C TRP A 32 -9.67 -2.93 -23.12
N PHE A 33 -9.62 -4.14 -22.54
CA PHE A 33 -9.39 -5.36 -23.32
C PHE A 33 -10.52 -5.62 -24.32
N ALA A 34 -11.77 -5.42 -23.91
CA ALA A 34 -12.91 -5.62 -24.81
C ALA A 34 -12.84 -4.71 -26.03
N ALA A 35 -12.39 -3.47 -25.86
CA ALA A 35 -12.29 -2.46 -26.91
C ALA A 35 -11.07 -2.69 -27.81
N ASN A 36 -9.92 -3.14 -27.28
CA ASN A 36 -8.64 -3.13 -27.99
C ASN A 36 -8.09 -4.54 -28.28
N TYR A 37 -8.45 -5.54 -27.46
CA TYR A 37 -7.89 -6.90 -27.49
C TYR A 37 -8.97 -7.97 -27.29
N PRO A 38 -9.95 -8.09 -28.24
CA PRO A 38 -11.15 -8.90 -28.05
C PRO A 38 -10.89 -10.39 -27.82
N ARG A 39 -9.75 -10.94 -28.25
CA ARG A 39 -9.39 -12.32 -27.94
C ARG A 39 -9.14 -12.56 -26.45
N VAL A 40 -8.77 -11.51 -25.69
CA VAL A 40 -8.61 -11.63 -24.24
C VAL A 40 -9.96 -11.88 -23.58
N VAL A 41 -10.97 -11.06 -23.86
CA VAL A 41 -12.31 -11.21 -23.26
C VAL A 41 -13.08 -12.42 -23.82
N ALA A 42 -12.67 -12.95 -24.97
CA ALA A 42 -13.17 -14.23 -25.48
C ALA A 42 -12.59 -15.44 -24.72
N ALA A 43 -11.38 -15.30 -24.18
CA ALA A 43 -10.67 -16.37 -23.46
C ALA A 43 -10.85 -16.31 -21.94
N TYR A 44 -11.05 -15.12 -21.37
CA TYR A 44 -11.09 -14.89 -19.92
C TYR A 44 -12.30 -14.03 -19.53
N THR A 45 -13.03 -14.48 -18.53
CA THR A 45 -14.01 -13.66 -17.82
C THR A 45 -13.32 -12.76 -16.76
N PRO A 46 -14.02 -11.75 -16.19
CA PRO A 46 -13.50 -10.98 -15.06
C PRO A 46 -13.09 -11.87 -13.87
N ASP A 47 -13.85 -12.94 -13.60
CA ASP A 47 -13.54 -13.87 -12.51
C ASP A 47 -12.29 -14.71 -12.81
N ASP A 48 -12.08 -15.12 -14.05
CA ASP A 48 -10.85 -15.82 -14.47
C ASP A 48 -9.64 -14.90 -14.29
N MET A 49 -9.74 -13.63 -14.67
CA MET A 49 -8.66 -12.65 -14.49
C MET A 49 -8.37 -12.39 -13.01
N ARG A 50 -9.40 -12.37 -12.17
CA ARG A 50 -9.24 -12.28 -10.71
C ARG A 50 -8.54 -13.50 -10.14
N ALA A 51 -8.92 -14.71 -10.59
CA ALA A 51 -8.26 -15.96 -10.21
C ALA A 51 -6.78 -15.98 -10.61
N LEU A 52 -6.44 -15.53 -11.83
CA LEU A 52 -5.06 -15.40 -12.28
C LEU A 52 -4.25 -14.45 -11.40
N ARG A 53 -4.84 -13.34 -10.94
CA ARG A 53 -4.17 -12.42 -10.02
C ARG A 53 -3.81 -13.06 -8.68
N PHE A 54 -4.71 -13.86 -8.12
CA PHE A 54 -4.41 -14.58 -6.88
C PHE A 54 -3.37 -15.68 -7.12
N ALA A 55 -3.49 -16.44 -8.20
CA ALA A 55 -2.55 -17.49 -8.55
C ALA A 55 -1.12 -16.96 -8.82
N ALA A 56 -0.98 -15.72 -9.27
CA ALA A 56 0.31 -15.09 -9.51
C ALA A 56 1.21 -15.08 -8.25
N ASN A 57 0.65 -14.87 -7.06
CA ASN A 57 1.39 -14.89 -5.80
C ASN A 57 1.95 -16.28 -5.43
N GLU A 58 1.27 -17.32 -5.88
CA GLU A 58 1.70 -18.72 -5.65
C GLU A 58 2.68 -19.16 -6.74
N GLN A 59 2.46 -18.71 -7.96
CA GLN A 59 3.30 -19.05 -9.11
C GLN A 59 4.68 -18.38 -9.05
N TRP A 60 4.76 -17.15 -8.49
CA TRP A 60 6.00 -16.39 -8.35
C TRP A 60 6.19 -15.88 -6.92
N PRO A 61 6.43 -16.79 -5.96
CA PRO A 61 6.52 -16.44 -4.54
C PRO A 61 7.68 -15.47 -4.24
N GLU A 62 8.73 -15.48 -5.06
CA GLU A 62 9.87 -14.57 -4.95
C GLU A 62 9.50 -13.11 -5.25
N LEU A 63 8.38 -12.87 -5.93
CA LEU A 63 7.91 -11.53 -6.31
C LEU A 63 6.81 -10.97 -5.40
N ARG A 64 6.46 -11.65 -4.31
CA ARG A 64 5.37 -11.18 -3.41
C ARG A 64 5.56 -9.75 -2.90
N HIS A 65 6.80 -9.29 -2.84
CA HIS A 65 7.16 -7.90 -2.52
C HIS A 65 6.99 -6.93 -3.70
N ASN A 66 6.75 -7.41 -4.92
CA ASN A 66 6.68 -6.58 -6.14
C ASN A 66 5.38 -6.81 -6.91
N LEU A 67 4.30 -6.16 -6.45
CA LEU A 67 2.96 -6.29 -7.05
C LEU A 67 2.92 -5.81 -8.50
N THR A 68 3.79 -4.88 -8.88
CA THR A 68 3.92 -4.40 -10.26
C THR A 68 4.43 -5.50 -11.17
N GLU A 69 5.54 -6.14 -10.81
CA GLU A 69 6.12 -7.22 -11.60
C GLU A 69 5.19 -8.45 -11.66
N LEU A 70 4.52 -8.79 -10.54
CA LEU A 70 3.50 -9.84 -10.53
C LEU A 70 2.40 -9.57 -11.54
N ARG A 71 1.90 -8.32 -11.59
CA ARG A 71 0.86 -7.93 -12.56
C ARG A 71 1.37 -7.98 -14.00
N ILE A 72 2.57 -7.50 -14.25
CA ILE A 72 3.20 -7.52 -15.59
C ILE A 72 3.37 -8.97 -16.06
N ARG A 73 3.84 -9.88 -15.23
CA ARG A 73 3.97 -11.31 -15.57
C ARG A 73 2.62 -11.96 -15.86
N MET A 74 1.62 -11.71 -15.03
CA MET A 74 0.25 -12.19 -15.27
C MET A 74 -0.29 -11.68 -16.62
N LEU A 75 -0.14 -10.39 -16.90
CA LEU A 75 -0.55 -9.81 -18.20
C LEU A 75 0.24 -10.41 -19.36
N GLY A 76 1.52 -10.73 -19.16
CA GLY A 76 2.37 -11.42 -20.14
C GLY A 76 1.85 -12.84 -20.47
N GLN A 77 1.38 -13.58 -19.48
CA GLN A 77 0.74 -14.88 -19.70
C GLN A 77 -0.55 -14.74 -20.51
N ILE A 78 -1.40 -13.76 -20.18
CA ILE A 78 -2.63 -13.46 -20.91
C ILE A 78 -2.27 -13.12 -22.39
N ALA A 79 -1.27 -12.27 -22.61
CA ALA A 79 -0.81 -11.91 -23.96
C ALA A 79 -0.37 -13.16 -24.76
N ALA A 80 0.49 -13.99 -24.16
CA ALA A 80 0.98 -15.20 -24.80
C ALA A 80 -0.14 -16.20 -25.16
N THR A 81 -1.06 -16.42 -24.22
CA THR A 81 -2.21 -17.34 -24.42
C THR A 81 -3.17 -16.85 -25.51
N THR A 82 -3.37 -15.54 -25.61
CA THR A 82 -4.30 -14.94 -26.58
C THR A 82 -3.65 -14.51 -27.90
N GLY A 83 -2.33 -14.72 -28.02
CA GLY A 83 -1.57 -14.43 -29.24
C GLY A 83 -1.37 -12.95 -29.50
N TYR A 84 -1.27 -12.14 -28.44
CA TYR A 84 -0.88 -10.73 -28.50
C TYR A 84 0.59 -10.56 -28.09
N ASP A 85 1.15 -9.43 -28.46
CA ASP A 85 2.55 -9.10 -28.17
C ASP A 85 2.72 -8.28 -26.87
N LYS A 86 3.96 -7.90 -26.59
CA LYS A 86 4.29 -7.14 -25.35
C LYS A 86 3.67 -5.74 -25.29
N SER A 87 3.25 -5.16 -26.41
CA SER A 87 2.61 -3.82 -26.41
C SER A 87 1.28 -3.84 -25.66
N MET A 88 0.55 -4.97 -25.76
CA MET A 88 -0.66 -5.20 -24.96
C MET A 88 -0.37 -5.12 -23.46
N VAL A 89 0.71 -5.75 -23.00
CA VAL A 89 1.09 -5.77 -21.59
C VAL A 89 1.33 -4.37 -21.03
N THR A 90 2.08 -3.55 -21.77
CA THR A 90 2.38 -2.17 -21.40
C THR A 90 1.11 -1.35 -21.28
N GLY A 91 0.25 -1.35 -22.31
CA GLY A 91 -1.00 -0.60 -22.28
C GLY A 91 -1.97 -1.08 -21.21
N ALA A 92 -2.09 -2.40 -21.01
CA ALA A 92 -2.91 -2.97 -19.96
C ALA A 92 -2.44 -2.57 -18.55
N PHE A 93 -1.13 -2.59 -18.31
CA PHE A 93 -0.58 -2.14 -17.04
C PHE A 93 -0.79 -0.64 -16.81
N GLU A 94 -0.63 0.20 -17.84
CA GLU A 94 -0.89 1.63 -17.74
C GLU A 94 -2.34 1.94 -17.35
N VAL A 95 -3.31 1.28 -18.00
CA VAL A 95 -4.73 1.43 -17.65
C VAL A 95 -4.99 1.04 -16.19
N PHE A 96 -4.46 -0.10 -15.79
CA PHE A 96 -4.63 -0.57 -14.41
C PHE A 96 -4.00 0.37 -13.39
N ILE A 97 -2.73 0.78 -13.60
CA ILE A 97 -2.01 1.58 -12.60
C ILE A 97 -2.53 3.02 -12.51
N GLN A 98 -3.08 3.56 -13.59
CA GLN A 98 -3.79 4.84 -13.54
C GLN A 98 -5.05 4.73 -12.68
N ALA A 99 -5.89 3.74 -12.92
CA ALA A 99 -7.12 3.51 -12.16
C ALA A 99 -6.85 3.16 -10.69
N ARG A 100 -5.76 2.43 -10.39
CA ARG A 100 -5.31 2.11 -9.03
C ARG A 100 -4.90 3.36 -8.25
N ASN A 101 -4.34 4.37 -8.92
CA ASN A 101 -3.93 5.61 -8.28
C ASN A 101 -5.03 6.69 -8.26
N ASP A 102 -6.16 6.44 -8.91
CA ASP A 102 -7.34 7.30 -8.82
C ASP A 102 -8.11 6.98 -7.53
N VAL A 103 -7.62 7.50 -6.41
CA VAL A 103 -8.16 7.31 -5.06
C VAL A 103 -8.67 8.64 -4.50
N THR A 104 -9.64 8.54 -3.60
CA THR A 104 -10.05 9.66 -2.76
C THR A 104 -9.52 9.44 -1.35
N VAL A 105 -8.58 10.27 -0.91
CA VAL A 105 -8.08 10.23 0.47
C VAL A 105 -9.19 10.55 1.46
N TYR A 106 -9.14 9.96 2.66
CA TYR A 106 -10.09 10.29 3.71
C TYR A 106 -10.00 11.78 4.09
N ALA A 107 -11.11 12.34 4.55
CA ALA A 107 -11.23 13.78 4.82
C ALA A 107 -10.25 14.31 5.89
N ASP A 108 -9.82 13.44 6.79
CA ASP A 108 -8.86 13.75 7.85
C ASP A 108 -7.39 13.74 7.39
N VAL A 109 -7.08 13.15 6.25
CA VAL A 109 -5.69 12.93 5.77
C VAL A 109 -4.96 14.23 5.56
N VAL A 110 -5.43 15.07 4.65
CA VAL A 110 -4.74 16.32 4.28
C VAL A 110 -4.58 17.26 5.48
N PRO A 111 -5.61 17.55 6.30
CA PRO A 111 -5.45 18.38 7.49
C PRO A 111 -4.43 17.84 8.49
N VAL A 112 -4.44 16.51 8.72
CA VAL A 112 -3.52 15.89 9.68
C VAL A 112 -2.10 15.84 9.15
N LEU A 113 -1.88 15.45 7.89
CA LEU A 113 -0.54 15.47 7.29
C LEU A 113 0.06 16.87 7.31
N THR A 114 -0.75 17.90 6.99
CA THR A 114 -0.32 19.32 7.07
C THR A 114 0.15 19.69 8.49
N THR A 115 -0.64 19.29 9.49
CA THR A 115 -0.32 19.57 10.90
C THR A 115 0.96 18.86 11.34
N LEU A 116 1.06 17.55 11.07
CA LEU A 116 2.19 16.75 11.52
C LEU A 116 3.50 17.08 10.78
N ALA A 117 3.44 17.40 9.48
CA ALA A 117 4.61 17.78 8.69
C ALA A 117 5.29 19.08 9.18
N SER A 118 4.59 19.92 9.96
CA SER A 118 5.18 21.12 10.57
C SER A 118 6.19 20.79 11.70
N THR A 119 6.12 19.59 12.25
CA THR A 119 6.91 19.21 13.45
C THR A 119 7.74 17.94 13.22
N TYR A 120 7.22 16.99 12.43
CA TYR A 120 7.82 15.68 12.19
C TYR A 120 8.18 15.49 10.72
N GLN A 121 9.20 14.69 10.45
CA GLN A 121 9.39 14.17 9.09
C GLN A 121 8.40 13.03 8.86
N LEU A 122 7.65 13.10 7.75
CA LEU A 122 6.67 12.08 7.39
C LEU A 122 7.23 11.20 6.28
N PHE A 123 7.04 9.90 6.42
CA PHE A 123 7.43 8.90 5.44
C PHE A 123 6.25 7.98 5.11
N ALA A 124 6.20 7.48 3.88
CA ALA A 124 5.25 6.44 3.49
C ALA A 124 5.97 5.09 3.44
N LEU A 125 5.40 4.06 4.09
CA LEU A 125 5.89 2.69 4.15
C LEU A 125 4.81 1.73 3.64
N SER A 126 4.86 1.31 2.37
CA SER A 126 3.78 0.57 1.74
C SER A 126 4.21 -0.75 1.11
N ASN A 127 3.37 -1.77 1.25
CA ASN A 127 3.48 -3.01 0.47
C ASN A 127 2.89 -2.86 -0.95
N GLY A 128 2.16 -1.77 -1.20
CA GLY A 128 1.51 -1.47 -2.47
C GLY A 128 2.43 -0.76 -3.47
N ASN A 129 1.82 -0.39 -4.58
CA ASN A 129 2.44 0.35 -5.67
C ASN A 129 1.74 1.68 -5.96
N ALA A 130 1.31 2.36 -4.89
CA ALA A 130 0.75 3.70 -4.97
C ALA A 130 1.79 4.73 -5.43
N ASP A 131 1.34 5.75 -6.13
CA ASP A 131 2.14 6.89 -6.54
C ASP A 131 1.60 8.16 -5.86
N LEU A 132 2.28 8.63 -4.83
CA LEU A 132 1.86 9.79 -4.03
C LEU A 132 1.74 11.06 -4.86
N LYS A 133 2.50 11.20 -5.97
CA LYS A 133 2.39 12.36 -6.87
C LYS A 133 1.10 12.33 -7.65
N LYS A 134 0.71 11.16 -8.17
CA LYS A 134 -0.55 10.99 -8.88
C LYS A 134 -1.76 11.18 -7.96
N ILE A 135 -1.62 10.76 -6.69
CA ILE A 135 -2.66 10.92 -5.66
C ILE A 135 -2.74 12.37 -5.17
N GLY A 136 -1.66 13.16 -5.30
CA GLY A 136 -1.64 14.59 -4.95
C GLY A 136 -1.33 14.86 -3.48
N ILE A 137 -0.58 13.97 -2.80
CA ILE A 137 -0.16 14.14 -1.40
C ILE A 137 1.35 13.99 -1.20
N ALA A 138 2.13 13.95 -2.27
CA ALA A 138 3.58 13.74 -2.19
C ALA A 138 4.32 14.84 -1.42
N GLU A 139 3.82 16.07 -1.44
CA GLU A 139 4.42 17.22 -0.77
C GLU A 139 4.49 17.09 0.75
N TYR A 140 3.64 16.26 1.36
CA TYR A 140 3.66 16.05 2.82
C TYR A 140 4.77 15.10 3.27
N PHE A 141 5.32 14.29 2.36
CA PHE A 141 6.24 13.22 2.69
C PHE A 141 7.69 13.57 2.33
N SER A 142 8.59 13.34 3.27
CA SER A 142 10.05 13.44 3.05
C SER A 142 10.58 12.29 2.18
N GLY A 143 9.85 11.17 2.12
CA GLY A 143 10.19 10.02 1.30
C GLY A 143 9.11 8.94 1.34
N MET A 144 9.21 8.03 0.38
CA MET A 144 8.34 6.84 0.30
C MET A 144 9.22 5.61 0.07
N PHE A 145 8.93 4.55 0.78
CA PHE A 145 9.56 3.24 0.67
C PHE A 145 8.50 2.20 0.35
N SER A 146 8.58 1.61 -0.82
CA SER A 146 7.70 0.51 -1.22
C SER A 146 8.39 -0.84 -1.02
N ALA A 147 7.59 -1.90 -0.89
CA ALA A 147 8.12 -3.25 -0.81
C ALA A 147 8.96 -3.61 -2.06
N SER A 148 8.58 -3.11 -3.23
CA SER A 148 9.35 -3.32 -4.46
C SER A 148 10.72 -2.66 -4.44
N ASP A 149 10.85 -1.46 -3.84
CA ASP A 149 12.12 -0.75 -3.73
C ASP A 149 13.05 -1.42 -2.71
N MET A 150 12.47 -1.92 -1.61
CA MET A 150 13.21 -2.56 -0.53
C MET A 150 13.53 -4.04 -0.80
N GLY A 151 12.92 -4.67 -1.80
CA GLY A 151 13.06 -6.10 -2.08
C GLY A 151 12.45 -7.01 -1.00
N VAL A 152 11.69 -6.43 -0.08
CA VAL A 152 11.06 -7.11 1.06
C VAL A 152 9.79 -6.36 1.45
N ALA A 153 8.78 -7.08 1.96
CA ALA A 153 7.47 -6.53 2.33
C ALA A 153 7.22 -6.65 3.85
N LYS A 154 6.43 -5.75 4.42
CA LYS A 154 5.82 -5.96 5.74
C LYS A 154 5.01 -7.28 5.71
N PRO A 155 5.04 -8.13 6.73
CA PRO A 155 5.53 -7.90 8.10
C PRO A 155 7.02 -8.25 8.33
N ASP A 156 7.86 -8.48 7.31
CA ASP A 156 9.29 -8.74 7.54
C ASP A 156 9.95 -7.51 8.17
N GLY A 157 10.54 -7.68 9.36
CA GLY A 157 11.21 -6.60 10.08
C GLY A 157 12.35 -5.91 9.31
N LYS A 158 12.94 -6.60 8.32
CA LYS A 158 13.97 -6.01 7.45
C LYS A 158 13.46 -4.81 6.68
N PHE A 159 12.15 -4.76 6.36
CA PHE A 159 11.55 -3.60 5.72
C PHE A 159 11.69 -2.33 6.58
N PHE A 160 11.34 -2.42 7.87
CA PHE A 160 11.43 -1.28 8.80
C PHE A 160 12.89 -0.89 9.07
N VAL A 161 13.79 -1.87 9.21
CA VAL A 161 15.24 -1.59 9.39
C VAL A 161 15.81 -0.87 8.18
N ALA A 162 15.49 -1.32 6.96
CA ALA A 162 15.94 -0.68 5.73
C ALA A 162 15.38 0.75 5.61
N ALA A 163 14.08 0.96 5.89
CA ALA A 163 13.48 2.28 5.89
C ALA A 163 14.15 3.22 6.90
N ALA A 164 14.38 2.77 8.14
CA ALA A 164 15.05 3.55 9.18
C ALA A 164 16.46 3.98 8.76
N ALA A 165 17.23 3.08 8.14
CA ALA A 165 18.56 3.38 7.64
C ALA A 165 18.56 4.46 6.53
N HIS A 166 17.52 4.49 5.67
CA HIS A 166 17.39 5.52 4.65
C HIS A 166 16.91 6.87 5.19
N CYS A 167 16.16 6.85 6.31
CA CYS A 167 15.63 8.06 6.94
C CYS A 167 16.63 8.73 7.89
N ASP A 168 17.74 8.08 8.23
CA ASP A 168 18.72 8.51 9.24
C ASP A 168 18.08 8.69 10.64
N PHE A 169 17.14 7.80 10.99
CA PHE A 169 16.52 7.72 12.32
C PHE A 169 16.69 6.32 12.90
N SER A 170 16.85 6.26 14.23
CA SER A 170 16.72 4.98 14.93
C SER A 170 15.25 4.57 15.03
N LEU A 171 14.99 3.27 15.08
CA LEU A 171 13.64 2.73 15.12
C LEU A 171 12.79 3.25 16.29
N ASP A 172 13.43 3.52 17.45
CA ASP A 172 12.78 4.11 18.63
C ASP A 172 12.46 5.61 18.50
N GLN A 173 12.94 6.26 17.44
CA GLN A 173 12.59 7.63 17.07
C GLN A 173 11.49 7.70 16.02
N MET A 174 11.02 6.55 15.53
CA MET A 174 10.01 6.43 14.49
C MET A 174 8.71 5.89 15.08
N LEU A 175 7.59 6.45 14.62
CA LEU A 175 6.24 5.97 14.92
C LEU A 175 5.65 5.38 13.63
N HIS A 176 5.19 4.14 13.66
CA HIS A 176 4.45 3.58 12.52
C HIS A 176 2.95 3.72 12.73
N VAL A 177 2.24 4.13 11.69
CA VAL A 177 0.79 4.36 11.67
C VAL A 177 0.19 3.55 10.53
N GLY A 178 -0.69 2.61 10.83
CA GLY A 178 -1.29 1.73 9.82
C GLY A 178 -2.56 1.05 10.31
N ASP A 179 -3.28 0.42 9.38
CA ASP A 179 -4.55 -0.26 9.65
C ASP A 179 -4.39 -1.77 9.90
N HIS A 180 -3.34 -2.38 9.34
CA HIS A 180 -3.22 -3.84 9.37
C HIS A 180 -2.52 -4.36 10.62
N PRO A 181 -3.22 -5.15 11.49
CA PRO A 181 -2.67 -5.60 12.78
C PRO A 181 -1.31 -6.28 12.70
N GLU A 182 -1.09 -7.15 11.70
CA GLU A 182 0.16 -7.91 11.59
C GLU A 182 1.25 -7.18 10.81
N ASN A 183 0.89 -6.61 9.64
CA ASN A 183 1.86 -5.97 8.76
C ASN A 183 2.40 -4.65 9.34
N ASP A 184 1.54 -3.89 10.02
CA ASP A 184 1.90 -2.56 10.49
C ASP A 184 2.23 -2.57 11.97
N ILE A 185 1.34 -3.09 12.82
CA ILE A 185 1.45 -2.88 14.25
C ILE A 185 2.43 -3.87 14.88
N VAL A 186 2.11 -5.16 14.82
CA VAL A 186 2.95 -6.19 15.43
C VAL A 186 4.36 -6.21 14.82
N ALA A 187 4.45 -6.01 13.50
CA ALA A 187 5.75 -6.00 12.82
C ALA A 187 6.62 -4.81 13.23
N ALA A 188 6.06 -3.60 13.32
CA ALA A 188 6.79 -2.41 13.77
C ALA A 188 7.22 -2.54 15.25
N GLN A 189 6.31 -2.98 16.12
CA GLN A 189 6.61 -3.20 17.56
C GLN A 189 7.73 -4.22 17.77
N LYS A 190 7.75 -5.32 17.03
CA LYS A 190 8.84 -6.33 17.08
C LYS A 190 10.21 -5.73 16.75
N MET A 191 10.24 -4.65 15.97
CA MET A 191 11.48 -3.95 15.62
C MET A 191 11.83 -2.82 16.59
N GLY A 192 11.01 -2.58 17.62
CA GLY A 192 11.23 -1.52 18.62
C GLY A 192 10.69 -0.15 18.21
N MET A 193 9.88 -0.07 17.17
CA MET A 193 9.11 1.13 16.85
C MET A 193 7.85 1.21 17.73
N SER A 194 7.40 2.43 18.03
CA SER A 194 6.03 2.62 18.50
C SER A 194 5.07 2.48 17.33
N ALA A 195 3.84 1.99 17.60
CA ALA A 195 2.85 1.75 16.57
C ALA A 195 1.45 2.24 16.97
N VAL A 196 0.78 2.91 16.04
CA VAL A 196 -0.61 3.36 16.16
C VAL A 196 -1.47 2.58 15.19
N TRP A 197 -2.46 1.88 15.72
CA TRP A 197 -3.46 1.22 14.92
C TRP A 197 -4.57 2.18 14.52
N VAL A 198 -4.78 2.36 13.22
CA VAL A 198 -5.87 3.17 12.66
C VAL A 198 -7.06 2.25 12.40
N ASN A 199 -7.96 2.17 13.35
CA ASN A 199 -9.15 1.30 13.34
C ASN A 199 -10.37 2.02 12.78
N ARG A 200 -10.36 2.35 11.49
CA ARG A 200 -11.47 3.06 10.83
C ARG A 200 -12.78 2.28 10.78
N ALA A 201 -12.71 0.96 10.89
CA ALA A 201 -13.89 0.08 10.84
C ALA A 201 -14.49 -0.21 12.23
N ASP A 202 -13.90 0.31 13.31
CA ASP A 202 -14.31 0.09 14.69
C ASP A 202 -14.49 -1.41 15.02
N VAL A 203 -13.49 -2.21 14.64
CA VAL A 203 -13.48 -3.65 14.88
C VAL A 203 -12.65 -3.99 16.12
N HIS A 204 -12.91 -5.15 16.73
CA HIS A 204 -12.09 -5.61 17.84
C HIS A 204 -10.68 -5.98 17.38
N TRP A 205 -9.68 -5.65 18.19
CA TRP A 205 -8.30 -6.05 17.94
C TRP A 205 -8.18 -7.58 17.83
N PRO A 206 -7.64 -8.09 16.71
CA PRO A 206 -7.72 -9.54 16.43
C PRO A 206 -6.62 -10.38 17.07
N LYS A 207 -5.64 -9.77 17.77
CA LYS A 207 -4.51 -10.48 18.40
C LYS A 207 -4.69 -10.53 19.92
N THR A 208 -4.38 -11.65 20.52
CA THR A 208 -4.53 -11.85 21.97
C THR A 208 -3.20 -11.75 22.74
N ASP A 209 -2.08 -11.91 22.02
CA ASP A 209 -0.73 -11.99 22.58
C ASP A 209 0.03 -10.64 22.56
N CYS A 210 -0.50 -9.65 21.86
CA CYS A 210 0.05 -8.29 21.81
C CYS A 210 -1.07 -7.28 21.59
N LEU A 211 -0.88 -6.05 22.06
CA LEU A 211 -1.80 -4.93 21.84
C LEU A 211 -1.07 -3.83 21.08
N PRO A 212 -1.77 -2.99 20.31
CA PRO A 212 -1.16 -1.77 19.76
C PRO A 212 -0.75 -0.85 20.91
N ASP A 213 0.31 -0.06 20.73
CA ASP A 213 0.67 0.96 21.74
C ASP A 213 -0.43 1.99 21.86
N TYR A 214 -1.07 2.33 20.73
CA TYR A 214 -2.18 3.26 20.63
C TYR A 214 -3.17 2.80 19.57
N GLU A 215 -4.44 3.14 19.77
CA GLU A 215 -5.52 2.94 18.80
C GLU A 215 -6.23 4.27 18.55
N VAL A 216 -6.55 4.54 17.29
CA VAL A 216 -7.34 5.70 16.87
C VAL A 216 -8.35 5.26 15.80
N THR A 217 -9.52 5.89 15.76
CA THR A 217 -10.54 5.60 14.74
C THR A 217 -10.34 6.42 13.45
N ASP A 218 -9.56 7.51 13.55
CA ASP A 218 -9.17 8.39 12.45
C ASP A 218 -7.84 9.08 12.75
N LEU A 219 -7.29 9.81 11.78
CA LEU A 219 -6.01 10.49 11.97
C LEU A 219 -6.09 11.74 12.87
N HIS A 220 -7.28 12.31 13.12
CA HIS A 220 -7.39 13.40 14.11
C HIS A 220 -7.01 12.91 15.51
N GLY A 221 -7.35 11.65 15.84
CA GLY A 221 -6.91 11.01 17.09
C GLY A 221 -5.38 10.96 17.20
N LEU A 222 -4.66 10.75 16.09
CA LEU A 222 -3.20 10.74 16.06
C LEU A 222 -2.63 12.11 16.47
N VAL A 223 -3.20 13.22 15.98
CA VAL A 223 -2.74 14.58 16.36
C VAL A 223 -2.88 14.77 17.88
N GLY A 224 -3.98 14.33 18.46
CA GLY A 224 -4.18 14.40 19.92
C GLY A 224 -3.12 13.62 20.70
N LEU A 225 -2.75 12.43 20.22
CA LEU A 225 -1.69 11.60 20.82
C LEU A 225 -0.31 12.27 20.71
N MET A 226 -0.02 12.97 19.62
CA MET A 226 1.29 13.59 19.39
C MET A 226 1.50 14.89 20.19
N GLN A 227 0.42 15.50 20.69
CA GLN A 227 0.45 16.73 21.47
C GLN A 227 0.45 16.47 23.00
N SER A 228 0.19 15.24 23.43
CA SER A 228 0.21 14.82 24.84
C SER A 228 1.61 14.35 25.28
#